data_a0f7b9043b1c3f3a5d0b1f3bb756d1ae
#
_entry.id   a0f7b9043b1c3f3a5d0b1f3bb756d1ae
#
_cell.length_a   1.000
_cell.length_b   1.000
_cell.length_c   1.000
_cell.angle_alpha   90.00
_cell.angle_beta   90.00
_cell.angle_gamma   90.00
#
_symmetry.space_group_name_H-M   'P 1'
#
loop_
_entity.id
_entity.type
_entity.pdbx_description
1 polymer ?
#
loop_
_entity_poly.entity_id
_entity_poly.type
_entity_poly.pdbx_seq_one_letter_code
_entity_poly.pdbx_strand_id
1 'polypeptide(L)'
;MSYVDDIRENNEDQLDTAVKAIDGAAVAAPPLIRKGLQEWVDRQAFGLGSLVPNGWVDEAADIVVAAVDEVLDYCRESVAILREANRYLGSPDTLRAVADRLNELASKADEIQITKSTMPGLLSWVDPPASQTYGFAVDDQAKPLGRVSSTATTIAGAIDQHADDIENYYLQLAAVIVGAVLTMLGVVAAILGLVGALPTAGVSLAVSVVGLISAVAGIATSAIAIVQLFQSSTQANRGKLDALPNTITEWEAPGFALVQ
;
A
#
# COMPACT_ATOMS: atom_id res chain seq x y z
N MET A 1 7.38 -14.54 -11.62
CA MET A 1 6.95 -13.18 -11.25
C MET A 1 5.70 -13.38 -10.42
N SER A 2 5.56 -12.77 -9.28
CA SER A 2 4.33 -12.90 -8.49
C SER A 2 3.25 -11.99 -9.06
N TYR A 3 1.99 -12.31 -8.82
CA TYR A 3 0.85 -11.46 -9.22
C TYR A 3 1.00 -10.00 -8.74
N VAL A 4 1.57 -9.81 -7.55
CA VAL A 4 1.85 -8.49 -6.99
C VAL A 4 2.94 -7.75 -7.76
N ASP A 5 3.97 -8.45 -8.25
CA ASP A 5 5.01 -7.83 -9.07
C ASP A 5 4.44 -7.29 -10.37
N ASP A 6 3.55 -8.04 -11.02
CA ASP A 6 2.88 -7.61 -12.26
C ASP A 6 2.00 -6.38 -12.02
N ILE A 7 1.28 -6.31 -10.89
CA ILE A 7 0.49 -5.12 -10.53
C ILE A 7 1.42 -3.91 -10.31
N ARG A 8 2.53 -4.08 -9.60
CA ARG A 8 3.47 -2.99 -9.33
C ARG A 8 4.11 -2.45 -10.59
N GLU A 9 4.52 -3.33 -11.52
CA GLU A 9 5.09 -2.93 -12.80
C GLU A 9 4.06 -2.15 -13.64
N ASN A 10 2.83 -2.65 -13.75
CA ASN A 10 1.76 -1.95 -14.43
C ASN A 10 1.45 -0.58 -13.78
N ASN A 11 1.50 -0.47 -12.47
CA ASN A 11 1.33 0.79 -11.75
C ASN A 11 2.42 1.80 -12.13
N GLU A 12 3.69 1.39 -12.19
CA GLU A 12 4.81 2.25 -12.61
C GLU A 12 4.64 2.73 -14.05
N ASP A 13 4.26 1.86 -14.97
CA ASP A 13 4.01 2.22 -16.39
C ASP A 13 2.91 3.28 -16.52
N GLN A 14 1.86 3.16 -15.70
CA GLN A 14 0.79 4.15 -15.69
C GLN A 14 1.23 5.49 -15.10
N LEU A 15 1.99 5.48 -14.00
CA LEU A 15 2.56 6.69 -13.42
C LEU A 15 3.55 7.37 -14.37
N ASP A 16 4.36 6.61 -15.10
CA ASP A 16 5.24 7.13 -16.15
C ASP A 16 4.47 7.79 -17.29
N THR A 17 3.31 7.23 -17.65
CA THR A 17 2.41 7.82 -18.64
C THR A 17 1.88 9.17 -18.16
N ALA A 18 1.49 9.28 -16.89
CA ALA A 18 1.06 10.54 -16.30
C ALA A 18 2.19 11.59 -16.30
N VAL A 19 3.41 11.19 -15.89
CA VAL A 19 4.58 12.10 -15.90
C VAL A 19 4.86 12.63 -17.30
N LYS A 20 4.87 11.78 -18.32
CA LYS A 20 5.08 12.22 -19.71
C LYS A 20 4.01 13.21 -20.17
N ALA A 21 2.76 13.01 -19.79
CA ALA A 21 1.68 13.93 -20.10
C ALA A 21 1.84 15.29 -19.37
N ILE A 22 2.19 15.27 -18.08
CA ILE A 22 2.44 16.46 -17.27
C ILE A 22 3.60 17.27 -17.86
N ASP A 23 4.72 16.62 -18.15
CA ASP A 23 5.90 17.28 -18.72
C ASP A 23 5.62 17.82 -20.14
N GLY A 24 4.86 17.07 -20.94
CA GLY A 24 4.38 17.54 -22.24
C GLY A 24 3.51 18.81 -22.12
N ALA A 25 2.63 18.86 -21.12
CA ALA A 25 1.80 20.03 -20.85
C ALA A 25 2.63 21.23 -20.37
N ALA A 26 3.62 21.02 -19.50
CA ALA A 26 4.51 22.07 -19.01
C ALA A 26 5.27 22.76 -20.15
N VAL A 27 5.65 22.02 -21.18
CA VAL A 27 6.32 22.56 -22.37
C VAL A 27 5.33 23.24 -23.33
N ALA A 28 4.16 22.63 -23.53
CA ALA A 28 3.18 23.08 -24.52
C ALA A 28 2.31 24.27 -24.05
N ALA A 29 1.98 24.36 -22.76
CA ALA A 29 1.04 25.34 -22.24
C ALA A 29 1.54 26.82 -22.38
N PRO A 30 2.78 27.19 -22.01
CA PRO A 30 3.20 28.60 -22.05
C PRO A 30 3.06 29.27 -23.43
N PRO A 31 3.57 28.69 -24.54
CA PRO A 31 3.42 29.32 -25.84
C PRO A 31 1.97 29.37 -26.32
N LEU A 32 1.16 28.37 -25.95
CA LEU A 32 -0.26 28.34 -26.32
C LEU A 32 -1.02 29.42 -25.52
N ILE A 33 -0.75 29.62 -24.23
CA ILE A 33 -1.36 30.67 -23.38
C ILE A 33 -1.07 32.05 -23.98
N ARG A 34 0.19 32.35 -24.30
CA ARG A 34 0.58 33.63 -24.89
C ARG A 34 -0.15 33.87 -26.24
N LYS A 35 -0.16 32.85 -27.12
CA LYS A 35 -0.86 32.91 -28.38
C LYS A 35 -2.37 33.15 -28.20
N GLY A 36 -3.02 32.40 -27.28
CA GLY A 36 -4.45 32.56 -27.01
C GLY A 36 -4.83 33.93 -26.48
N LEU A 37 -4.03 34.50 -25.58
CA LEU A 37 -4.22 35.85 -25.07
C LEU A 37 -4.01 36.91 -26.14
N GLN A 38 -3.00 36.74 -27.00
CA GLN A 38 -2.78 37.63 -28.13
C GLN A 38 -3.97 37.62 -29.09
N GLU A 39 -4.45 36.44 -29.50
CA GLU A 39 -5.63 36.30 -30.35
C GLU A 39 -6.90 36.91 -29.73
N TRP A 40 -7.04 36.83 -28.38
CA TRP A 40 -8.15 37.46 -27.67
C TRP A 40 -8.07 38.97 -27.74
N VAL A 41 -6.89 39.55 -27.50
CA VAL A 41 -6.68 41.01 -27.62
C VAL A 41 -6.94 41.49 -29.04
N ASP A 42 -6.41 40.80 -30.03
CA ASP A 42 -6.58 41.14 -31.43
C ASP A 42 -8.07 41.13 -31.88
N ARG A 43 -8.88 40.19 -31.37
CA ARG A 43 -10.34 40.17 -31.62
C ARG A 43 -11.10 41.26 -30.92
N GLN A 44 -10.74 41.58 -29.67
CA GLN A 44 -11.39 42.68 -28.89
C GLN A 44 -10.96 44.04 -29.42
N ALA A 45 -9.78 44.13 -30.00
CA ALA A 45 -9.19 45.35 -30.51
C ALA A 45 -9.85 45.89 -31.81
N PHE A 46 -10.75 45.13 -32.42
CA PHE A 46 -11.48 45.58 -33.62
C PHE A 46 -12.32 46.90 -33.41
N GLY A 47 -12.30 47.47 -32.21
CA GLY A 47 -12.89 48.78 -31.91
C GLY A 47 -12.11 49.58 -30.88
N LEU A 48 -11.20 49.01 -30.12
CA LEU A 48 -10.58 49.63 -28.92
C LEU A 48 -9.06 49.37 -28.78
N GLY A 49 -8.38 48.93 -29.82
CA GLY A 49 -6.98 48.45 -29.82
C GLY A 49 -5.94 49.43 -29.30
N SER A 50 -6.27 50.69 -29.06
CA SER A 50 -5.37 51.68 -28.48
C SER A 50 -5.46 51.77 -26.97
N LEU A 51 -6.35 50.99 -26.32
CA LEU A 51 -6.57 51.08 -24.87
C LEU A 51 -5.93 49.96 -24.06
N VAL A 52 -5.39 48.92 -24.72
CA VAL A 52 -4.66 47.86 -24.05
C VAL A 52 -3.22 48.30 -23.80
N PRO A 53 -2.76 48.41 -22.53
CA PRO A 53 -1.39 48.84 -22.26
C PRO A 53 -0.37 47.87 -22.88
N ASN A 54 0.75 48.42 -23.40
CA ASN A 54 1.86 47.60 -23.89
C ASN A 54 2.38 46.73 -22.78
N GLY A 55 2.51 45.42 -23.07
CA GLY A 55 2.98 44.43 -22.10
C GLY A 55 1.89 43.73 -21.27
N TRP A 56 0.62 44.14 -21.35
CA TRP A 56 -0.48 43.52 -20.60
C TRP A 56 -0.65 42.02 -20.96
N VAL A 57 -0.45 41.65 -22.23
CA VAL A 57 -0.52 40.25 -22.68
C VAL A 57 0.54 39.41 -22.01
N ASP A 58 1.76 39.92 -21.89
CA ASP A 58 2.88 39.20 -21.29
C ASP A 58 2.65 39.02 -19.77
N GLU A 59 2.22 40.09 -19.07
CA GLU A 59 1.92 40.04 -17.63
C GLU A 59 0.75 39.06 -17.34
N ALA A 60 -0.32 39.13 -18.11
CA ALA A 60 -1.45 38.22 -17.98
C ALA A 60 -1.06 36.77 -18.33
N ALA A 61 -0.22 36.56 -19.34
CA ALA A 61 0.29 35.24 -19.67
C ALA A 61 1.15 34.64 -18.56
N ASP A 62 2.03 35.43 -17.96
CA ASP A 62 2.90 35.01 -16.88
C ASP A 62 2.11 34.58 -15.63
N ILE A 63 1.02 35.31 -15.29
CA ILE A 63 0.11 34.92 -14.21
C ILE A 63 -0.56 33.59 -14.49
N VAL A 64 -1.06 33.38 -15.70
CA VAL A 64 -1.73 32.12 -16.08
C VAL A 64 -0.74 30.97 -16.16
N VAL A 65 0.45 31.17 -16.69
CA VAL A 65 1.53 30.18 -16.74
C VAL A 65 1.91 29.78 -15.32
N ALA A 66 2.13 30.73 -14.40
CA ALA A 66 2.44 30.43 -13.01
C ALA A 66 1.36 29.58 -12.34
N ALA A 67 0.07 29.87 -12.58
CA ALA A 67 -1.03 29.07 -12.05
C ALA A 67 -1.09 27.67 -12.65
N VAL A 68 -0.77 27.50 -13.93
CA VAL A 68 -0.68 26.20 -14.59
C VAL A 68 0.50 25.40 -14.05
N ASP A 69 1.66 26.02 -13.86
CA ASP A 69 2.85 25.37 -13.31
C ASP A 69 2.57 24.88 -11.88
N GLU A 70 1.87 25.66 -11.05
CA GLU A 70 1.44 25.24 -9.72
C GLU A 70 0.58 23.96 -9.78
N VAL A 71 -0.39 23.87 -10.67
CA VAL A 71 -1.23 22.67 -10.84
C VAL A 71 -0.38 21.47 -11.29
N LEU A 72 0.55 21.67 -12.24
CA LEU A 72 1.42 20.59 -12.72
C LEU A 72 2.39 20.12 -11.65
N ASP A 73 2.86 21.00 -10.77
CA ASP A 73 3.70 20.63 -9.63
C ASP A 73 2.92 19.80 -8.61
N TYR A 74 1.67 20.13 -8.29
CA TYR A 74 0.79 19.30 -7.49
C TYR A 74 0.57 17.91 -8.13
N CYS A 75 0.47 17.83 -9.45
CA CYS A 75 0.40 16.54 -10.15
C CYS A 75 1.69 15.74 -9.96
N ARG A 76 2.86 16.36 -10.09
CA ARG A 76 4.17 15.69 -9.86
C ARG A 76 4.34 15.19 -8.43
N GLU A 77 3.95 16.02 -7.46
CA GLU A 77 3.97 15.63 -6.05
C GLU A 77 3.05 14.44 -5.78
N SER A 78 1.85 14.44 -6.35
CA SER A 78 0.92 13.32 -6.24
C SER A 78 1.48 12.04 -6.86
N VAL A 79 2.15 12.11 -8.01
CA VAL A 79 2.86 10.96 -8.60
C VAL A 79 3.96 10.46 -7.67
N ALA A 80 4.72 11.35 -7.03
CA ALA A 80 5.77 10.95 -6.08
C ALA A 80 5.19 10.20 -4.88
N ILE A 81 4.06 10.65 -4.33
CA ILE A 81 3.34 9.97 -3.24
C ILE A 81 2.87 8.58 -3.69
N LEU A 82 2.30 8.45 -4.90
CA LEU A 82 1.84 7.18 -5.43
C LEU A 82 2.99 6.20 -5.70
N ARG A 83 4.13 6.67 -6.18
CA ARG A 83 5.35 5.85 -6.31
C ARG A 83 5.89 5.37 -4.98
N GLU A 84 5.89 6.24 -3.97
CA GLU A 84 6.26 5.84 -2.62
C GLU A 84 5.31 4.76 -2.07
N ALA A 85 4.00 4.91 -2.27
CA ALA A 85 3.02 3.91 -1.91
C ALA A 85 3.18 2.60 -2.70
N ASN A 86 3.66 2.65 -3.95
CA ASN A 86 3.89 1.46 -4.80
C ASN A 86 5.20 0.71 -4.46
N ARG A 87 5.90 1.08 -3.38
CA ARG A 87 7.11 0.37 -2.94
C ARG A 87 6.83 -1.09 -2.60
N TYR A 88 7.87 -1.91 -2.75
CA TYR A 88 7.79 -3.33 -2.44
C TYR A 88 7.58 -3.58 -0.95
N LEU A 89 6.48 -4.23 -0.58
CA LEU A 89 6.11 -4.58 0.79
C LEU A 89 6.38 -6.04 1.15
N GLY A 90 6.75 -6.85 0.18
CA GLY A 90 7.00 -8.29 0.35
C GLY A 90 6.26 -9.13 -0.69
N SER A 91 6.53 -10.43 -0.69
CA SER A 91 5.89 -11.40 -1.59
C SER A 91 4.83 -12.20 -0.83
N PRO A 92 3.54 -12.06 -1.14
CA PRO A 92 2.47 -12.88 -0.56
C PRO A 92 2.71 -14.39 -0.73
N ASP A 93 3.20 -14.80 -1.92
CA ASP A 93 3.48 -16.20 -2.20
C ASP A 93 4.55 -16.78 -1.25
N THR A 94 5.59 -15.99 -0.97
CA THR A 94 6.64 -16.40 -0.01
C THR A 94 6.09 -16.49 1.41
N LEU A 95 5.23 -15.58 1.80
CA LEU A 95 4.59 -15.60 3.12
C LEU A 95 3.67 -16.82 3.27
N ARG A 96 2.84 -17.12 2.25
CA ARG A 96 1.99 -18.32 2.24
C ARG A 96 2.81 -19.59 2.32
N ALA A 97 3.92 -19.69 1.59
CA ALA A 97 4.81 -20.85 1.68
C ALA A 97 5.42 -21.02 3.09
N VAL A 98 5.66 -19.93 3.84
CA VAL A 98 6.07 -20.01 5.24
C VAL A 98 4.92 -20.44 6.13
N ALA A 99 3.71 -19.92 5.92
CA ALA A 99 2.52 -20.33 6.66
C ALA A 99 2.21 -21.81 6.48
N ASP A 100 2.33 -22.35 5.26
CA ASP A 100 2.15 -23.76 4.95
C ASP A 100 3.15 -24.64 5.72
N ARG A 101 4.43 -24.24 5.76
CA ARG A 101 5.45 -24.97 6.53
C ARG A 101 5.18 -24.95 8.04
N LEU A 102 4.66 -23.85 8.58
CA LEU A 102 4.26 -23.78 9.98
C LEU A 102 3.05 -24.66 10.28
N ASN A 103 2.09 -24.74 9.38
CA ASN A 103 0.95 -25.65 9.49
C ASN A 103 1.39 -27.11 9.41
N GLU A 104 2.37 -27.43 8.55
CA GLU A 104 2.98 -28.76 8.49
C GLU A 104 3.70 -29.11 9.81
N LEU A 105 4.43 -28.14 10.39
CA LEU A 105 5.06 -28.31 11.70
C LEU A 105 4.03 -28.56 12.80
N ALA A 106 2.93 -27.80 12.80
CA ALA A 106 1.83 -27.98 13.74
C ALA A 106 1.23 -29.40 13.63
N SER A 107 0.95 -29.86 12.41
CA SER A 107 0.45 -31.21 12.16
C SER A 107 1.41 -32.30 12.65
N LYS A 108 2.71 -32.16 12.37
CA LYS A 108 3.72 -33.09 12.85
C LYS A 108 3.83 -33.10 14.39
N ALA A 109 3.69 -31.93 15.03
CA ALA A 109 3.68 -31.87 16.48
C ALA A 109 2.46 -32.58 17.09
N ASP A 110 1.30 -32.49 16.46
CA ASP A 110 0.07 -33.20 16.87
C ASP A 110 0.14 -34.71 16.63
N GLU A 111 0.89 -35.18 15.60
CA GLU A 111 1.12 -36.60 15.32
C GLU A 111 2.02 -37.28 16.35
N ILE A 112 2.85 -36.49 17.08
CA ILE A 112 3.73 -37.05 18.10
C ILE A 112 2.89 -37.43 19.33
N GLN A 113 2.58 -38.74 19.43
CA GLN A 113 1.88 -39.28 20.59
C GLN A 113 2.87 -39.79 21.63
N ILE A 114 3.07 -39.01 22.67
CA ILE A 114 3.84 -39.41 23.84
C ILE A 114 2.85 -39.80 24.95
N THR A 115 2.54 -41.11 25.05
CA THR A 115 1.60 -41.65 26.04
C THR A 115 2.19 -42.92 26.66
N LYS A 116 1.69 -43.31 27.84
CA LYS A 116 2.06 -44.61 28.46
C LYS A 116 1.93 -45.78 27.50
N SER A 117 0.91 -45.77 26.63
CA SER A 117 0.64 -46.84 25.69
C SER A 117 1.69 -46.95 24.57
N THR A 118 2.39 -45.88 24.25
CA THR A 118 3.44 -45.86 23.22
C THR A 118 4.82 -46.30 23.77
N MET A 119 4.90 -46.57 25.10
CA MET A 119 6.12 -47.02 25.77
C MET A 119 5.98 -48.44 26.32
N PRO A 120 6.13 -49.50 25.49
CA PRO A 120 5.88 -50.88 25.90
C PRO A 120 6.78 -51.36 27.03
N GLY A 121 7.98 -50.81 27.20
CA GLY A 121 8.87 -51.12 28.31
C GLY A 121 8.39 -50.65 29.69
N LEU A 122 7.47 -49.70 29.76
CA LEU A 122 6.95 -49.15 31.01
C LEU A 122 6.09 -50.19 31.78
N LEU A 123 5.39 -51.03 31.05
CA LEU A 123 4.52 -52.06 31.59
C LEU A 123 5.31 -53.22 32.23
N SER A 124 6.59 -53.41 31.92
CA SER A 124 7.47 -54.42 32.42
C SER A 124 8.35 -53.95 33.61
N TRP A 125 8.22 -52.70 34.07
CA TRP A 125 8.97 -52.21 35.20
C TRP A 125 8.55 -52.90 36.52
N VAL A 126 9.54 -53.39 37.20
CA VAL A 126 9.33 -54.19 38.43
C VAL A 126 8.96 -53.33 39.64
N ASP A 127 9.29 -52.03 39.63
CA ASP A 127 8.95 -51.07 40.68
C ASP A 127 7.68 -50.28 40.33
N PRO A 128 6.51 -50.66 40.86
CA PRO A 128 5.25 -50.02 40.54
C PRO A 128 5.18 -48.52 40.86
N PRO A 129 5.72 -47.98 42.00
CA PRO A 129 5.71 -46.57 42.26
C PRO A 129 6.51 -45.78 41.25
N ALA A 130 7.71 -46.22 40.89
CA ALA A 130 8.56 -45.53 39.92
C ALA A 130 7.96 -45.57 38.50
N SER A 131 7.38 -46.68 38.10
CA SER A 131 6.72 -46.80 36.77
C SER A 131 5.47 -45.89 36.65
N GLN A 132 4.71 -45.73 37.72
CA GLN A 132 3.56 -44.84 37.77
C GLN A 132 3.98 -43.36 37.69
N THR A 133 4.97 -42.98 38.48
CA THR A 133 5.49 -41.59 38.49
C THR A 133 6.05 -41.22 37.12
N TYR A 134 6.84 -42.10 36.50
CA TYR A 134 7.36 -41.91 35.15
C TYR A 134 6.24 -41.83 34.12
N GLY A 135 5.22 -42.69 34.23
CA GLY A 135 4.07 -42.67 33.37
C GLY A 135 3.28 -41.36 33.43
N PHE A 136 3.11 -40.73 34.58
CA PHE A 136 2.50 -39.40 34.70
C PHE A 136 3.36 -38.35 34.03
N ALA A 137 4.68 -38.38 34.22
CA ALA A 137 5.60 -37.45 33.59
C ALA A 137 5.60 -37.55 32.06
N VAL A 138 5.45 -38.76 31.51
CA VAL A 138 5.33 -38.99 30.08
C VAL A 138 4.02 -38.41 29.53
N ASP A 139 2.90 -38.61 30.22
CA ASP A 139 1.62 -38.05 29.81
C ASP A 139 1.65 -36.52 29.85
N ASP A 140 2.40 -35.90 30.77
CA ASP A 140 2.56 -34.44 30.82
C ASP A 140 3.39 -33.86 29.67
N GLN A 141 4.23 -34.68 28.98
CA GLN A 141 5.00 -34.23 27.81
C GLN A 141 4.11 -33.90 26.58
N ALA A 142 2.89 -34.40 26.54
CA ALA A 142 1.94 -34.05 25.50
C ALA A 142 1.52 -32.58 25.51
N LYS A 143 1.52 -31.92 26.70
CA LYS A 143 1.11 -30.52 26.85
C LYS A 143 2.02 -29.52 26.12
N PRO A 144 3.38 -29.58 26.24
CA PRO A 144 4.29 -28.76 25.48
C PRO A 144 4.13 -28.91 23.95
N LEU A 145 3.91 -30.12 23.46
CA LEU A 145 3.68 -30.38 22.04
C LEU A 145 2.40 -29.71 21.52
N GLY A 146 1.30 -29.78 22.29
CA GLY A 146 0.08 -29.06 21.96
C GLY A 146 0.25 -27.55 21.95
N ARG A 147 1.13 -26.99 22.81
CA ARG A 147 1.50 -25.57 22.75
C ARG A 147 2.29 -25.23 21.50
N VAL A 148 3.22 -26.08 21.06
CA VAL A 148 3.97 -25.90 19.80
C VAL A 148 3.01 -25.87 18.61
N SER A 149 2.10 -26.84 18.53
CA SER A 149 1.10 -26.92 17.46
C SER A 149 0.22 -25.67 17.44
N SER A 150 -0.38 -25.29 18.56
CA SER A 150 -1.25 -24.13 18.64
C SER A 150 -0.53 -22.82 18.31
N THR A 151 0.71 -22.66 18.77
CA THR A 151 1.53 -21.48 18.47
C THR A 151 1.90 -21.43 16.99
N ALA A 152 2.33 -22.54 16.40
CA ALA A 152 2.67 -22.62 14.98
C ALA A 152 1.45 -22.29 14.10
N THR A 153 0.27 -22.81 14.43
CA THR A 153 -0.98 -22.50 13.72
C THR A 153 -1.36 -21.03 13.85
N THR A 154 -1.18 -20.43 15.04
CA THR A 154 -1.47 -18.98 15.25
C THR A 154 -0.54 -18.10 14.44
N ILE A 155 0.76 -18.42 14.41
CA ILE A 155 1.75 -17.71 13.60
C ILE A 155 1.45 -17.89 12.10
N ALA A 156 1.15 -19.11 11.67
CA ALA A 156 0.77 -19.38 10.28
C ALA A 156 -0.42 -18.54 9.84
N GLY A 157 -1.49 -18.50 10.65
CA GLY A 157 -2.66 -17.69 10.36
C GLY A 157 -2.38 -16.18 10.32
N ALA A 158 -1.49 -15.68 11.18
CA ALA A 158 -1.09 -14.27 11.15
C ALA A 158 -0.27 -13.92 9.90
N ILE A 159 0.60 -14.83 9.45
CA ILE A 159 1.41 -14.67 8.22
C ILE A 159 0.51 -14.72 6.99
N ASP A 160 -0.44 -15.65 6.93
CA ASP A 160 -1.38 -15.80 5.83
C ASP A 160 -2.28 -14.56 5.71
N GLN A 161 -2.81 -14.08 6.83
CA GLN A 161 -3.55 -12.81 6.89
C GLN A 161 -2.70 -11.63 6.39
N HIS A 162 -1.41 -11.59 6.73
CA HIS A 162 -0.53 -10.52 6.25
C HIS A 162 -0.28 -10.62 4.74
N ALA A 163 -0.21 -11.82 4.18
CA ALA A 163 -0.13 -12.03 2.74
C ALA A 163 -1.38 -11.49 2.03
N ASP A 164 -2.57 -11.77 2.55
CA ASP A 164 -3.83 -11.25 2.05
C ASP A 164 -3.91 -9.71 2.16
N ASP A 165 -3.42 -9.14 3.26
CA ASP A 165 -3.37 -7.69 3.45
C ASP A 165 -2.49 -7.01 2.41
N ILE A 166 -1.34 -7.61 2.04
CA ILE A 166 -0.45 -7.11 0.98
C ILE A 166 -1.15 -7.17 -0.39
N GLU A 167 -1.79 -8.27 -0.75
CA GLU A 167 -2.53 -8.36 -2.01
C GLU A 167 -3.65 -7.34 -2.11
N ASN A 168 -4.47 -7.23 -1.07
CA ASN A 168 -5.55 -6.26 -1.00
C ASN A 168 -5.05 -4.81 -1.08
N TYR A 169 -3.91 -4.52 -0.46
CA TYR A 169 -3.26 -3.23 -0.54
C TYR A 169 -2.93 -2.87 -1.99
N TYR A 170 -2.24 -3.76 -2.73
CA TYR A 170 -1.85 -3.49 -4.11
C TYR A 170 -3.04 -3.41 -5.07
N LEU A 171 -4.09 -4.20 -4.87
CA LEU A 171 -5.32 -4.10 -5.64
C LEU A 171 -6.01 -2.74 -5.46
N GLN A 172 -6.12 -2.28 -4.21
CA GLN A 172 -6.71 -0.98 -3.92
C GLN A 172 -5.84 0.16 -4.43
N LEU A 173 -4.51 0.06 -4.27
CA LEU A 173 -3.56 1.03 -4.77
C LEU A 173 -3.62 1.13 -6.30
N ALA A 174 -3.71 0.01 -7.01
CA ALA A 174 -3.86 0.00 -8.46
C ALA A 174 -5.12 0.76 -8.91
N ALA A 175 -6.25 0.55 -8.24
CA ALA A 175 -7.48 1.28 -8.55
C ALA A 175 -7.32 2.80 -8.32
N VAL A 176 -6.63 3.21 -7.25
CA VAL A 176 -6.33 4.63 -6.97
C VAL A 176 -5.38 5.20 -8.02
N ILE A 177 -4.34 4.46 -8.43
CA ILE A 177 -3.39 4.90 -9.46
C ILE A 177 -4.10 5.10 -10.79
N VAL A 178 -4.95 4.17 -11.22
CA VAL A 178 -5.75 4.32 -12.45
C VAL A 178 -6.62 5.57 -12.38
N GLY A 179 -7.35 5.77 -11.28
CA GLY A 179 -8.16 6.97 -11.08
C GLY A 179 -7.34 8.26 -11.06
N ALA A 180 -6.17 8.23 -10.44
CA ALA A 180 -5.23 9.33 -10.39
C ALA A 180 -4.71 9.71 -11.78
N VAL A 181 -4.26 8.73 -12.55
CA VAL A 181 -3.74 8.94 -13.92
C VAL A 181 -4.83 9.52 -14.81
N LEU A 182 -6.04 8.98 -14.76
CA LEU A 182 -7.17 9.53 -15.53
C LEU A 182 -7.49 10.98 -15.12
N THR A 183 -7.44 11.28 -13.83
CA THR A 183 -7.66 12.65 -13.33
C THR A 183 -6.55 13.59 -13.80
N MET A 184 -5.29 13.20 -13.72
CA MET A 184 -4.14 13.99 -14.19
C MET A 184 -4.20 14.22 -15.70
N LEU A 185 -4.55 13.21 -16.48
CA LEU A 185 -4.76 13.36 -17.93
C LEU A 185 -5.93 14.30 -18.23
N GLY A 186 -7.00 14.24 -17.45
CA GLY A 186 -8.12 15.18 -17.51
C GLY A 186 -7.70 16.61 -17.18
N VAL A 187 -6.87 16.80 -16.17
CA VAL A 187 -6.28 18.10 -15.80
C VAL A 187 -5.41 18.65 -16.94
N VAL A 188 -4.53 17.84 -17.50
CA VAL A 188 -3.69 18.20 -18.65
C VAL A 188 -4.56 18.60 -19.84
N ALA A 189 -5.56 17.81 -20.18
CA ALA A 189 -6.49 18.11 -21.25
C ALA A 189 -7.29 19.41 -21.00
N ALA A 190 -7.69 19.64 -19.75
CA ALA A 190 -8.37 20.87 -19.36
C ALA A 190 -7.46 22.11 -19.49
N ILE A 191 -6.20 22.02 -19.06
CA ILE A 191 -5.20 23.08 -19.23
C ILE A 191 -5.04 23.41 -20.72
N LEU A 192 -4.81 22.41 -21.57
CA LEU A 192 -4.64 22.63 -23.00
C LEU A 192 -5.93 23.12 -23.69
N GLY A 193 -7.09 22.65 -23.23
CA GLY A 193 -8.40 23.09 -23.71
C GLY A 193 -8.78 24.52 -23.29
N LEU A 194 -8.47 24.91 -22.05
CA LEU A 194 -8.69 26.27 -21.55
C LEU A 194 -7.94 27.30 -22.37
N VAL A 195 -6.74 26.98 -22.81
CA VAL A 195 -5.93 27.83 -23.68
C VAL A 195 -6.64 28.12 -25.02
N GLY A 196 -7.31 27.11 -25.59
CA GLY A 196 -8.12 27.28 -26.80
C GLY A 196 -9.41 28.08 -26.57
N ALA A 197 -9.93 28.17 -25.34
CA ALA A 197 -11.17 28.85 -24.97
C ALA A 197 -10.96 30.26 -24.39
N LEU A 198 -9.73 30.70 -24.15
CA LEU A 198 -9.39 32.03 -23.62
C LEU A 198 -10.12 33.17 -24.28
N PRO A 199 -10.42 33.12 -25.60
CA PRO A 199 -11.17 34.18 -26.26
C PRO A 199 -12.61 34.39 -25.79
N THR A 200 -13.19 33.45 -25.04
CA THR A 200 -14.61 33.48 -24.66
C THR A 200 -14.89 33.53 -23.17
N ALA A 201 -13.88 33.26 -22.30
CA ALA A 201 -14.12 32.90 -20.90
C ALA A 201 -13.49 33.86 -19.87
N GLY A 202 -13.47 35.12 -20.09
CA GLY A 202 -12.77 36.22 -19.37
C GLY A 202 -12.72 36.27 -17.83
N VAL A 203 -13.34 35.38 -17.04
CA VAL A 203 -13.32 35.45 -15.56
C VAL A 203 -13.19 34.08 -14.87
N SER A 204 -13.30 32.96 -15.57
CA SER A 204 -13.39 31.65 -14.95
C SER A 204 -12.06 30.91 -14.74
N LEU A 205 -10.93 31.48 -15.12
CA LEU A 205 -9.62 30.82 -15.03
C LEU A 205 -9.21 30.52 -13.58
N ALA A 206 -9.35 31.49 -12.68
CA ALA A 206 -9.00 31.28 -11.27
C ALA A 206 -9.86 30.21 -10.59
N VAL A 207 -11.17 30.20 -10.90
CA VAL A 207 -12.08 29.17 -10.37
C VAL A 207 -11.75 27.78 -10.92
N SER A 208 -11.37 27.72 -12.21
CA SER A 208 -10.97 26.45 -12.85
C SER A 208 -9.67 25.89 -12.26
N VAL A 209 -8.66 26.73 -11.98
CA VAL A 209 -7.39 26.33 -11.36
C VAL A 209 -7.63 25.76 -9.95
N VAL A 210 -8.42 26.43 -9.12
CA VAL A 210 -8.76 25.93 -7.78
C VAL A 210 -9.47 24.57 -7.84
N GLY A 211 -10.38 24.40 -8.80
CA GLY A 211 -11.04 23.11 -9.03
C GLY A 211 -10.09 22.00 -9.44
N LEU A 212 -9.10 22.29 -10.29
CA LEU A 212 -8.07 21.35 -10.72
C LEU A 212 -7.14 20.96 -9.56
N ILE A 213 -6.68 21.92 -8.76
CA ILE A 213 -5.88 21.66 -7.55
C ILE A 213 -6.65 20.75 -6.58
N SER A 214 -7.94 21.05 -6.35
CA SER A 214 -8.77 20.24 -5.45
C SER A 214 -8.94 18.80 -5.94
N ALA A 215 -9.09 18.59 -7.25
CA ALA A 215 -9.17 17.26 -7.84
C ALA A 215 -7.88 16.47 -7.64
N VAL A 216 -6.73 17.10 -7.83
CA VAL A 216 -5.41 16.47 -7.62
C VAL A 216 -5.14 16.20 -6.14
N ALA A 217 -5.50 17.11 -5.24
CA ALA A 217 -5.36 16.92 -3.80
C ALA A 217 -6.16 15.72 -3.27
N GLY A 218 -7.32 15.43 -3.89
CA GLY A 218 -8.11 14.24 -3.59
C GLY A 218 -7.37 12.92 -3.86
N ILE A 219 -6.49 12.89 -4.86
CA ILE A 219 -5.67 11.72 -5.21
C ILE A 219 -4.68 11.41 -4.07
N ALA A 220 -3.92 12.40 -3.63
CA ALA A 220 -2.95 12.24 -2.56
C ALA A 220 -3.63 11.75 -1.27
N THR A 221 -4.80 12.32 -0.94
CA THR A 221 -5.59 11.89 0.22
C THR A 221 -6.02 10.43 0.13
N SER A 222 -6.46 9.97 -1.04
CA SER A 222 -6.86 8.58 -1.26
C SER A 222 -5.69 7.61 -1.11
N ALA A 223 -4.51 7.95 -1.63
CA ALA A 223 -3.30 7.15 -1.48
C ALA A 223 -2.88 7.04 -0.01
N ILE A 224 -2.88 8.15 0.73
CA ILE A 224 -2.55 8.17 2.16
C ILE A 224 -3.53 7.30 2.95
N ALA A 225 -4.83 7.36 2.65
CA ALA A 225 -5.84 6.54 3.32
C ALA A 225 -5.58 5.04 3.16
N ILE A 226 -5.21 4.58 1.96
CA ILE A 226 -4.86 3.16 1.71
C ILE A 226 -3.62 2.75 2.52
N VAL A 227 -2.58 3.58 2.55
CA VAL A 227 -1.37 3.32 3.35
C VAL A 227 -1.73 3.20 4.84
N GLN A 228 -2.58 4.08 5.38
CA GLN A 228 -3.01 4.04 6.77
C GLN A 228 -3.83 2.78 7.08
N LEU A 229 -4.73 2.36 6.18
CA LEU A 229 -5.48 1.11 6.34
C LEU A 229 -4.55 -0.10 6.39
N PHE A 230 -3.57 -0.19 5.51
CA PHE A 230 -2.58 -1.25 5.53
C PHE A 230 -1.75 -1.25 6.83
N GLN A 231 -1.29 -0.09 7.29
CA GLN A 231 -0.55 0.04 8.55
C GLN A 231 -1.38 -0.41 9.75
N SER A 232 -2.67 -0.06 9.80
CA SER A 232 -3.56 -0.47 10.90
C SER A 232 -3.78 -1.99 10.91
N SER A 233 -3.94 -2.63 9.74
CA SER A 233 -4.05 -4.10 9.63
C SER A 233 -2.76 -4.79 10.07
N THR A 234 -1.60 -4.30 9.62
CA THR A 234 -0.29 -4.82 10.03
C THR A 234 -0.08 -4.71 11.55
N GLN A 235 -0.48 -3.59 12.17
CA GLN A 235 -0.41 -3.43 13.62
C GLN A 235 -1.34 -4.41 14.36
N ALA A 236 -2.56 -4.64 13.86
CA ALA A 236 -3.48 -5.61 14.43
C ALA A 236 -2.91 -7.05 14.37
N ASN A 237 -2.28 -7.43 13.25
CA ASN A 237 -1.63 -8.73 13.10
C ASN A 237 -0.41 -8.87 14.03
N ARG A 238 0.38 -7.81 14.17
CA ARG A 238 1.48 -7.78 15.14
C ARG A 238 0.98 -7.96 16.57
N GLY A 239 -0.12 -7.30 16.95
CA GLY A 239 -0.74 -7.47 18.26
C GLY A 239 -1.15 -8.90 18.56
N LYS A 240 -1.59 -9.69 17.56
CA LYS A 240 -1.87 -11.13 17.71
C LYS A 240 -0.60 -11.93 18.00
N LEU A 241 0.53 -11.60 17.35
CA LEU A 241 1.81 -12.24 17.59
C LEU A 241 2.41 -11.86 18.97
N ASP A 242 2.29 -10.60 19.35
CA ASP A 242 2.76 -10.10 20.65
C ASP A 242 1.96 -10.70 21.84
N ALA A 243 0.72 -11.12 21.58
CA ALA A 243 -0.14 -11.81 22.56
C ALA A 243 0.20 -13.29 22.75
N LEU A 244 1.07 -13.86 21.88
CA LEU A 244 1.52 -15.23 22.06
C LEU A 244 2.31 -15.35 23.38
N PRO A 245 2.01 -16.35 24.20
CA PRO A 245 2.71 -16.53 25.45
C PRO A 245 4.21 -16.76 25.20
N ASN A 246 5.05 -15.95 25.87
CA ASN A 246 6.51 -16.10 25.88
C ASN A 246 7.00 -17.42 26.53
N THR A 247 6.10 -18.39 26.69
CA THR A 247 6.26 -19.58 27.50
C THR A 247 6.93 -20.74 26.79
N ILE A 248 7.50 -20.55 25.58
CA ILE A 248 8.29 -21.61 24.91
C ILE A 248 9.79 -21.49 25.26
N THR A 249 10.16 -20.69 26.24
CA THR A 249 11.57 -20.47 26.57
C THR A 249 12.24 -21.68 27.26
N GLU A 250 11.47 -22.52 27.92
CA GLU A 250 12.02 -23.75 28.53
C GLU A 250 10.99 -24.88 28.45
N TRP A 251 11.49 -26.07 28.10
CA TRP A 251 10.75 -27.32 28.25
C TRP A 251 10.64 -27.62 29.74
N GLU A 252 9.44 -27.54 30.30
CA GLU A 252 9.24 -27.84 31.71
C GLU A 252 9.78 -29.24 32.05
N ALA A 253 10.74 -29.29 32.95
CA ALA A 253 11.25 -30.55 33.42
C ALA A 253 10.09 -31.35 34.05
N PRO A 254 9.98 -32.67 33.83
CA PRO A 254 8.97 -33.48 34.46
C PRO A 254 9.03 -33.32 35.99
N GLY A 255 7.86 -33.18 36.63
CA GLY A 255 7.78 -32.84 38.08
C GLY A 255 8.58 -33.76 39.01
N PHE A 256 8.89 -35.00 38.58
CA PHE A 256 9.76 -35.90 39.33
C PHE A 256 11.25 -35.53 39.30
N ALA A 257 11.70 -34.78 38.30
CA ALA A 257 13.08 -34.32 38.19
C ALA A 257 13.40 -33.17 39.17
N LEU A 258 12.39 -32.61 39.83
CA LEU A 258 12.49 -31.51 40.79
C LEU A 258 12.55 -32.00 42.26
N VAL A 259 12.45 -33.32 42.49
CA VAL A 259 12.55 -33.93 43.85
C VAL A 259 13.98 -34.44 44.04
N GLN A 260 14.87 -33.54 44.51
CA GLN A 260 16.13 -33.87 45.12
C GLN A 260 16.10 -33.49 46.60
#